data_2de021a1e58941b9f5d49ccc89d41639
#
_entry.id   2de021a1e58941b9f5d49ccc89d41639
#
_cell.length_a   1.000
_cell.length_b   1.000
_cell.length_c   1.000
_cell.angle_alpha   90.00
_cell.angle_beta   90.00
_cell.angle_gamma   90.00
#
_symmetry.space_group_name_H-M   'P 1'
#
loop_
_entity.id
_entity.type
_entity.pdbx_description
1 polymer ?
#
loop_
_entity_poly.entity_id
_entity_poly.type
_entity_poly.pdbx_seq_one_letter_code
_entity_poly.pdbx_strand_id
1 'polypeptide(L)'
;MSFDGKNPFKILRQTWNPGGWEKETLSGNRTLKHDDAQMLGLDCDGSGRDVYLAAPRKGAWVWIFNQSDAAENLSVKQADGSTALATINQNESGLFYCDADAADDSASGWKLMALITIALG
;
A
#
# COMPACT_ATOMS: atom_id res chain seq x y z
N MET A 1 -17.53 4.37 -20.35
CA MET A 1 -16.56 5.43 -20.27
C MET A 1 -16.92 6.52 -21.28
N SER A 2 -16.95 7.69 -20.77
CA SER A 2 -16.97 8.79 -21.68
C SER A 2 -15.60 8.96 -22.31
N PHE A 3 -15.24 8.05 -23.13
CA PHE A 3 -14.08 8.26 -23.96
C PHE A 3 -14.51 9.24 -25.03
N ASP A 4 -14.21 10.48 -24.82
CA ASP A 4 -14.60 11.52 -25.74
C ASP A 4 -13.76 11.52 -27.01
N GLY A 5 -12.74 10.70 -27.10
CA GLY A 5 -11.85 10.63 -28.26
C GLY A 5 -10.99 11.86 -28.48
N LYS A 6 -11.12 12.86 -27.62
CA LYS A 6 -10.45 14.13 -27.80
C LYS A 6 -9.08 14.18 -27.17
N ASN A 7 -8.84 13.37 -26.14
CA ASN A 7 -7.57 13.38 -25.44
C ASN A 7 -7.18 11.98 -24.97
N PRO A 8 -6.68 11.14 -25.89
CA PRO A 8 -6.26 9.79 -25.52
C PRO A 8 -5.09 9.77 -24.52
N PHE A 9 -4.23 10.78 -24.55
CA PHE A 9 -3.12 10.85 -23.59
C PHE A 9 -3.60 11.05 -22.17
N LYS A 10 -4.65 11.82 -21.96
CA LYS A 10 -5.24 12.00 -20.65
C LYS A 10 -5.77 10.68 -20.09
N ILE A 11 -6.43 9.90 -20.94
CA ILE A 11 -6.96 8.61 -20.56
C ILE A 11 -5.84 7.62 -20.23
N LEU A 12 -4.80 7.59 -21.05
CA LEU A 12 -3.64 6.73 -20.80
C LEU A 12 -2.95 7.09 -19.48
N ARG A 13 -2.80 8.36 -19.17
CA ARG A 13 -2.22 8.78 -17.89
C ARG A 13 -3.07 8.34 -16.73
N GLN A 14 -4.38 8.42 -16.81
CA GLN A 14 -5.28 7.94 -15.77
C GLN A 14 -5.15 6.44 -15.57
N THR A 15 -4.95 5.71 -16.65
CA THR A 15 -4.75 4.26 -16.61
C THR A 15 -3.41 3.90 -15.97
N TRP A 16 -2.34 4.63 -16.31
CA TRP A 16 -1.01 4.34 -15.80
C TRP A 16 -0.79 4.81 -14.36
N ASN A 17 -1.57 5.75 -13.88
CA ASN A 17 -1.41 6.30 -12.55
C ASN A 17 -2.74 6.27 -11.78
N PRO A 18 -3.31 5.08 -11.58
CA PRO A 18 -4.62 4.92 -10.96
C PRO A 18 -4.57 5.25 -9.51
N GLY A 19 -4.71 5.87 -8.74
CA GLY A 19 -4.62 6.08 -7.32
C GLY A 19 -3.50 7.02 -6.90
N GLY A 20 -2.53 7.23 -7.77
CA GLY A 20 -1.46 8.18 -7.54
C GLY A 20 -0.46 7.79 -6.45
N TRP A 21 0.32 8.76 -6.03
CA TRP A 21 1.38 8.64 -5.05
C TRP A 21 1.12 9.61 -3.90
N GLU A 22 1.33 9.14 -2.67
CA GLU A 22 1.23 9.95 -1.48
C GLU A 22 2.38 9.65 -0.54
N LYS A 23 2.94 10.67 0.09
CA LYS A 23 4.01 10.54 1.08
C LYS A 23 3.50 11.03 2.42
N GLU A 24 3.79 10.28 3.49
CA GLU A 24 3.29 10.60 4.81
C GLU A 24 4.34 10.29 5.88
N THR A 25 4.49 11.19 6.84
CA THR A 25 5.26 10.94 8.06
C THR A 25 4.30 10.48 9.14
N LEU A 26 4.52 9.28 9.67
CA LEU A 26 3.61 8.67 10.63
C LEU A 26 3.89 9.17 12.05
N SER A 27 2.84 9.38 12.81
CA SER A 27 2.93 9.67 14.25
C SER A 27 2.44 8.50 15.10
N GLY A 28 2.02 7.42 14.48
CA GLY A 28 1.51 6.22 15.13
C GLY A 28 1.26 5.14 14.08
N ASN A 29 0.47 4.14 14.43
CA ASN A 29 0.05 3.12 13.50
C ASN A 29 -0.88 3.71 12.44
N ARG A 30 -0.92 3.10 11.26
CA ARG A 30 -1.67 3.62 10.11
C ARG A 30 -2.66 2.58 9.60
N THR A 31 -3.93 2.92 9.60
CA THR A 31 -4.96 2.09 8.99
C THR A 31 -5.25 2.63 7.59
N LEU A 32 -5.07 1.80 6.58
CA LEU A 32 -5.32 2.18 5.19
C LEU A 32 -6.81 2.05 4.86
N LYS A 33 -7.23 2.85 3.87
CA LYS A 33 -8.58 2.86 3.34
C LYS A 33 -8.53 2.76 1.83
N HIS A 34 -9.63 2.36 1.20
CA HIS A 34 -9.67 2.20 -0.25
C HIS A 34 -9.60 3.52 -1.03
N ASP A 35 -9.78 4.65 -0.37
CA ASP A 35 -9.59 5.97 -0.97
C ASP A 35 -8.18 6.55 -0.76
N ASP A 36 -7.30 5.83 -0.06
CA ASP A 36 -5.89 6.21 0.01
C ASP A 36 -5.21 5.98 -1.34
N ALA A 37 -4.08 6.66 -1.56
CA ALA A 37 -3.28 6.43 -2.76
C ALA A 37 -2.80 4.97 -2.78
N GLN A 38 -2.68 4.41 -3.98
CA GLN A 38 -2.23 3.03 -4.16
C GLN A 38 -0.71 2.88 -4.04
N MET A 39 0.04 3.96 -4.15
CA MET A 39 1.46 3.98 -3.87
C MET A 39 1.70 4.92 -2.69
N LEU A 40 2.18 4.36 -1.58
CA LEU A 40 2.34 5.10 -0.33
C LEU A 40 3.79 5.07 0.14
N GLY A 41 4.39 6.24 0.29
CA GLY A 41 5.70 6.38 0.93
C GLY A 41 5.51 6.76 2.39
N LEU A 42 5.90 5.87 3.30
CA LEU A 42 5.68 6.06 4.73
C LEU A 42 7.00 6.19 5.47
N ASP A 43 7.11 7.24 6.29
CA ASP A 43 8.23 7.45 7.22
C ASP A 43 7.73 7.15 8.63
N CYS A 44 8.37 6.19 9.31
CA CYS A 44 7.98 5.77 10.65
C CYS A 44 8.18 6.85 11.71
N ASP A 45 9.13 7.74 11.52
CA ASP A 45 9.40 8.88 12.40
C ASP A 45 9.65 8.48 13.86
N GLY A 46 10.73 7.72 14.08
CA GLY A 46 11.27 7.47 15.40
C GLY A 46 10.99 6.10 16.01
N SER A 47 10.07 5.33 15.45
CA SER A 47 9.86 3.96 15.92
C SER A 47 9.13 3.13 14.87
N GLY A 48 9.19 1.81 14.99
CA GLY A 48 8.42 0.94 14.11
C GLY A 48 6.92 1.19 14.20
N ARG A 49 6.22 1.01 13.10
CA ARG A 49 4.76 1.23 13.03
C ARG A 49 4.07 0.02 12.44
N ASP A 50 2.84 -0.20 12.87
CA ASP A 50 1.95 -1.16 12.25
C ASP A 50 1.13 -0.47 11.17
N VAL A 51 0.98 -1.14 10.03
CA VAL A 51 0.13 -0.70 8.93
C VAL A 51 -0.95 -1.75 8.74
N TYR A 52 -2.19 -1.36 8.92
CA TYR A 52 -3.34 -2.25 8.73
C TYR A 52 -3.92 -2.02 7.35
N LEU A 53 -3.99 -3.07 6.54
CA LEU A 53 -4.55 -2.96 5.20
C LEU A 53 -6.06 -2.71 5.28
N ALA A 54 -6.59 -2.12 4.22
CA ALA A 54 -8.02 -1.82 4.13
C ALA A 54 -8.84 -3.12 4.13
N ALA A 55 -10.15 -3.02 4.40
CA ALA A 55 -11.04 -4.17 4.31
C ALA A 55 -10.84 -4.89 2.97
N PRO A 56 -10.74 -6.23 2.97
CA PRO A 56 -10.48 -6.96 1.73
C PRO A 56 -11.53 -6.68 0.65
N ARG A 57 -11.03 -6.47 -0.56
CA ARG A 57 -11.86 -6.25 -1.76
C ARG A 57 -11.10 -6.85 -2.93
N LYS A 58 -11.70 -7.80 -3.63
CA LYS A 58 -11.08 -8.45 -4.78
C LYS A 58 -10.54 -7.45 -5.78
N GLY A 59 -9.32 -7.63 -6.20
CA GLY A 59 -8.67 -6.76 -7.19
C GLY A 59 -8.03 -5.51 -6.62
N ALA A 60 -8.16 -5.25 -5.33
CA ALA A 60 -7.46 -4.14 -4.70
C ALA A 60 -5.96 -4.43 -4.63
N TRP A 61 -5.15 -3.40 -4.68
CA TRP A 61 -3.72 -3.50 -4.50
C TRP A 61 -3.17 -2.22 -3.89
N VAL A 62 -2.03 -2.34 -3.23
CA VAL A 62 -1.31 -1.20 -2.66
C VAL A 62 0.19 -1.50 -2.67
N TRP A 63 0.99 -0.50 -2.94
CA TRP A 63 2.45 -0.59 -2.94
C TRP A 63 2.97 0.36 -1.86
N ILE A 64 3.55 -0.21 -0.80
CA ILE A 64 3.98 0.54 0.39
C ILE A 64 5.50 0.61 0.40
N PHE A 65 6.02 1.83 0.46
CA PHE A 65 7.45 2.11 0.49
C PHE A 65 7.83 2.59 1.89
N ASN A 66 8.80 1.92 2.52
CA ASN A 66 9.34 2.39 3.79
C ASN A 66 10.42 3.42 3.52
N GLN A 67 10.07 4.68 3.65
CA GLN A 67 10.95 5.82 3.41
C GLN A 67 11.43 6.45 4.71
N SER A 68 11.54 5.65 5.78
CA SER A 68 12.07 6.12 7.05
C SER A 68 13.52 6.59 6.90
N ASP A 69 13.88 7.61 7.63
CA ASP A 69 15.25 8.15 7.63
C ASP A 69 16.17 7.41 8.60
N ALA A 70 15.67 6.43 9.31
CA ALA A 70 16.41 5.58 10.24
C ALA A 70 15.97 4.13 10.07
N ALA A 71 16.64 3.21 10.77
CA ALA A 71 16.37 1.77 10.67
C ALA A 71 15.07 1.41 11.42
N GLU A 72 13.95 1.80 10.88
CA GLU A 72 12.61 1.56 11.43
C GLU A 72 11.80 0.71 10.49
N ASN A 73 10.94 -0.15 11.03
CA ASN A 73 10.20 -1.13 10.25
C ASN A 73 8.72 -0.81 10.20
N LEU A 74 8.11 -1.14 9.06
CA LEU A 74 6.65 -1.18 8.91
C LEU A 74 6.21 -2.64 9.01
N SER A 75 5.37 -2.94 9.99
CA SER A 75 4.74 -4.26 10.10
C SER A 75 3.36 -4.19 9.46
N VAL A 76 3.23 -4.81 8.28
CA VAL A 76 1.98 -4.78 7.52
C VAL A 76 1.12 -5.95 7.94
N LYS A 77 -0.12 -5.66 8.27
CA LYS A 77 -1.09 -6.63 8.77
C LYS A 77 -2.37 -6.61 7.96
N GLN A 78 -3.08 -7.73 7.98
CA GLN A 78 -4.41 -7.83 7.40
C GLN A 78 -5.36 -6.83 8.06
N ALA A 79 -6.52 -6.64 7.48
CA ALA A 79 -7.54 -5.73 8.01
C ALA A 79 -8.05 -6.15 9.39
N ASP A 80 -7.86 -7.41 9.80
CA ASP A 80 -8.21 -7.87 11.13
C ASP A 80 -7.34 -7.27 12.24
N GLY A 81 -6.23 -6.62 11.88
CA GLY A 81 -5.34 -5.94 12.80
C GLY A 81 -4.37 -6.85 13.54
N SER A 82 -4.45 -8.17 13.36
CA SER A 82 -3.61 -9.11 14.10
C SER A 82 -2.80 -10.05 13.22
N THR A 83 -3.29 -10.39 12.04
CA THR A 83 -2.61 -11.33 11.14
C THR A 83 -1.49 -10.60 10.40
N ALA A 84 -0.24 -10.90 10.76
CA ALA A 84 0.92 -10.31 10.13
C ALA A 84 1.12 -10.83 8.71
N LEU A 85 1.42 -9.94 7.79
CA LEU A 85 1.63 -10.27 6.38
C LEU A 85 3.07 -10.07 5.96
N ALA A 86 3.70 -8.99 6.37
CA ALA A 86 5.08 -8.69 6.00
C ALA A 86 5.70 -7.65 6.94
N THR A 87 7.02 -7.65 7.00
CA THR A 87 7.79 -6.56 7.59
C THR A 87 8.56 -5.88 6.47
N ILE A 88 8.36 -4.58 6.33
CA ILE A 88 9.08 -3.77 5.35
C ILE A 88 10.15 -2.99 6.09
N ASN A 89 11.41 -3.33 5.86
CA ASN A 89 12.54 -2.65 6.49
C ASN A 89 12.80 -1.31 5.79
N GLN A 90 13.64 -0.48 6.41
CA GLN A 90 14.06 0.77 5.80
C GLN A 90 14.60 0.53 4.39
N ASN A 91 14.20 1.38 3.44
CA ASN A 91 14.61 1.30 2.03
C ASN A 91 14.14 0.02 1.32
N GLU A 92 13.03 -0.55 1.80
CA GLU A 92 12.32 -1.63 1.11
C GLU A 92 10.90 -1.18 0.78
N SER A 93 10.29 -1.89 -0.14
CA SER A 93 8.87 -1.72 -0.45
C SER A 93 8.17 -3.07 -0.47
N GLY A 94 6.89 -3.06 -0.19
CA GLY A 94 6.04 -4.24 -0.28
C GLY A 94 4.87 -3.97 -1.20
N LEU A 95 4.65 -4.87 -2.15
CA LEU A 95 3.52 -4.82 -3.06
C LEU A 95 2.51 -5.88 -2.65
N PHE A 96 1.29 -5.46 -2.39
CA PHE A 96 0.22 -6.30 -1.86
C PHE A 96 -0.98 -6.28 -2.79
N TYR A 97 -1.65 -7.42 -2.92
CA TYR A 97 -2.90 -7.52 -3.66
C TYR A 97 -3.94 -8.28 -2.84
N CYS A 98 -5.20 -8.11 -3.21
CA CYS A 98 -6.31 -8.74 -2.50
C CYS A 98 -7.08 -9.64 -3.46
N ASP A 99 -7.30 -10.90 -3.09
CA ASP A 99 -7.98 -11.90 -3.91
C ASP A 99 -9.32 -12.37 -3.33
N ALA A 100 -9.77 -11.75 -2.25
CA ALA A 100 -11.04 -12.10 -1.61
C ALA A 100 -11.74 -10.86 -1.08
N ASP A 101 -13.06 -10.90 -1.00
CA ASP A 101 -13.84 -9.85 -0.34
C ASP A 101 -13.90 -10.09 1.17
N ALA A 102 -14.16 -9.03 1.94
CA ALA A 102 -14.20 -9.10 3.41
C ALA A 102 -15.20 -10.14 3.92
N ALA A 103 -16.30 -10.34 3.22
CA ALA A 103 -17.32 -11.33 3.60
C ALA A 103 -16.80 -12.76 3.49
N ASP A 104 -15.81 -13.01 2.63
CA ASP A 104 -15.26 -14.34 2.39
C ASP A 104 -14.04 -14.61 3.26
N ASP A 105 -13.15 -13.62 3.41
CA ASP A 105 -11.89 -13.80 4.11
C ASP A 105 -11.32 -12.47 4.61
N SER A 106 -11.63 -12.09 5.84
CA SER A 106 -11.10 -10.85 6.42
C SER A 106 -9.68 -11.02 6.97
N ALA A 107 -9.23 -12.24 7.23
CA ALA A 107 -7.94 -12.51 7.86
C ALA A 107 -6.82 -12.83 6.87
N SER A 108 -7.14 -13.23 5.65
CA SER A 108 -6.14 -13.63 4.65
C SER A 108 -6.48 -13.23 3.23
N GLY A 109 -7.38 -12.28 3.03
CA GLY A 109 -7.74 -11.76 1.71
C GLY A 109 -6.58 -11.04 1.02
N TRP A 110 -5.75 -10.37 1.78
CA TRP A 110 -4.56 -9.71 1.24
C TRP A 110 -3.39 -10.68 1.16
N LYS A 111 -2.60 -10.54 0.11
CA LYS A 111 -1.40 -11.34 -0.13
C LYS A 111 -0.22 -10.43 -0.41
N LEU A 112 0.96 -10.84 0.04
CA LEU A 112 2.21 -10.20 -0.35
C LEU A 112 2.63 -10.73 -1.71
N MET A 113 2.77 -9.84 -2.70
CA MET A 113 3.30 -10.22 -4.01
C MET A 113 4.81 -10.18 -4.02
N ALA A 114 5.42 -9.14 -3.45
CA ALA A 114 6.86 -8.97 -3.49
C ALA A 114 7.33 -7.99 -2.42
N LEU A 115 8.54 -8.25 -1.88
CA LEU A 115 9.34 -7.28 -1.14
C LEU A 115 10.49 -6.86 -2.05
N ILE A 116 10.65 -5.56 -2.25
CA ILE A 116 11.58 -5.01 -3.23
C ILE A 116 12.48 -3.98 -2.55
N THR A 117 13.78 -4.10 -2.72
CA THR A 117 14.74 -3.12 -2.21
C THR A 117 14.65 -1.84 -3.03
N ILE A 118 14.57 -0.71 -2.33
CA ILE A 118 14.59 0.61 -2.98
C ILE A 118 16.04 0.95 -3.26
N ALA A 119 16.37 1.16 -4.53
CA ALA A 119 17.71 1.61 -4.92
C ALA A 119 17.81 3.11 -4.67
N LEU A 120 18.78 3.51 -3.84
CA LEU A 120 19.08 4.92 -3.57
C LEU A 120 20.21 5.33 -4.49
N GLY A 121 19.87 6.16 -5.45
CA GLY A 121 20.81 6.62 -6.47
C GLY A 121 21.78 7.69 -6.02
#